data_37e03563f5017af236f6b22cbc1402db
#
_entry.id   37e03563f5017af236f6b22cbc1402db
#
_cell.length_a   1.000
_cell.length_b   1.000
_cell.length_c   1.000
_cell.angle_alpha   90.00
_cell.angle_beta   90.00
_cell.angle_gamma   90.00
#
_symmetry.space_group_name_H-M   'P 1'
#
loop_
_entity.id
_entity.type
_entity.pdbx_description
1 polymer ?
#
loop_
_entity_poly.entity_id
_entity_poly.type
_entity_poly.pdbx_seq_one_letter_code
_entity_poly.pdbx_strand_id
1 'polypeptide(L)' 'RDPLLREHIEGKIAKLTRAAEGMNASAAARQSTEYRETVSLLAALRTMLALY' A
#
# COMPACT_ATOMS: atom_id res chain seq x y z
N ARG A 1 -6.27 -13.31 -17.22
CA ARG A 1 -5.78 -12.70 -16.00
C ARG A 1 -4.89 -13.67 -15.28
N ASP A 2 -3.80 -13.17 -14.78
CA ASP A 2 -2.77 -14.01 -14.19
C ASP A 2 -2.95 -14.07 -12.67
N PRO A 3 -3.28 -15.26 -12.10
CA PRO A 3 -3.43 -15.39 -10.66
C PRO A 3 -2.13 -15.07 -9.89
N LEU A 4 -0.97 -15.30 -10.51
CA LEU A 4 0.30 -14.96 -9.88
C LEU A 4 0.47 -13.45 -9.76
N LEU A 5 0.01 -12.71 -10.75
CA LEU A 5 0.06 -11.25 -10.70
C LEU A 5 -0.85 -10.72 -9.59
N ARG A 6 -2.02 -11.30 -9.42
CA ARG A 6 -2.93 -10.92 -8.35
C ARG A 6 -2.28 -11.15 -6.99
N GLU A 7 -1.68 -12.31 -6.78
CA GLU A 7 -0.97 -12.62 -5.54
C GLU A 7 0.16 -11.64 -5.29
N HIS A 8 0.87 -11.25 -6.34
CA HIS A 8 1.96 -10.29 -6.23
C HIS A 8 1.44 -8.93 -5.76
N ILE A 9 0.34 -8.48 -6.33
CA ILE A 9 -0.30 -7.21 -5.94
C ILE A 9 -0.78 -7.29 -4.49
N GLU A 10 -1.44 -8.38 -4.11
CA GLU A 10 -1.91 -8.59 -2.75
C GLU A 10 -0.75 -8.57 -1.75
N GLY A 11 0.37 -9.19 -2.09
CA GLY A 11 1.57 -9.19 -1.27
C GLY A 11 2.13 -7.79 -1.08
N LYS A 12 2.15 -7.00 -2.13
CA LYS A 12 2.60 -5.60 -2.05
C LYS A 12 1.67 -4.76 -1.18
N ILE A 13 0.36 -4.96 -1.32
CA ILE A 13 -0.63 -4.26 -0.49
C ILE A 13 -0.39 -4.57 0.99
N ALA A 14 -0.20 -5.84 1.34
CA ALA A 14 0.05 -6.25 2.71
C ALA A 14 1.32 -5.59 3.27
N LYS A 15 2.39 -5.58 2.48
CA LYS A 15 3.66 -4.99 2.88
C LYS A 15 3.55 -3.49 3.10
N LEU A 16 2.89 -2.78 2.18
CA LEU A 16 2.72 -1.34 2.28
C LEU A 16 1.74 -0.97 3.40
N THR A 17 0.74 -1.80 3.65
CA THR A 17 -0.18 -1.60 4.76
C THR A 17 0.56 -1.63 6.08
N ARG A 18 1.46 -2.60 6.27
CA ARG A 18 2.29 -2.66 7.47
C ARG A 18 3.18 -1.45 7.62
N ALA A 19 3.78 -1.00 6.52
CA ALA A 19 4.62 0.18 6.54
C ALA A 19 3.82 1.42 6.93
N ALA A 20 2.64 1.58 6.36
CA ALA A 20 1.76 2.70 6.67
C ALA A 20 1.30 2.67 8.13
N GLU A 21 0.97 1.50 8.65
CA GLU A 21 0.56 1.35 10.05
C GLU A 21 1.71 1.70 11.00
N GLY A 22 2.94 1.29 10.66
CA GLY A 22 4.11 1.66 11.44
C GLY A 22 4.34 3.16 11.46
N MET A 23 4.20 3.80 10.31
CA MET A 23 4.34 5.25 10.22
C MET A 23 3.19 5.99 10.91
N ASN A 24 2.01 5.40 10.93
CA ASN A 24 0.84 6.00 11.57
C ASN A 24 0.96 6.08 13.10
N ALA A 25 1.89 5.33 13.69
CA ALA A 25 2.13 5.38 15.12
C ALA A 25 2.78 6.70 15.58
N SER A 26 3.35 7.47 14.64
CA SER A 26 4.00 8.75 14.92
C SER A 26 3.32 9.88 14.14
N ALA A 27 2.99 10.97 14.82
CA ALA A 27 2.41 12.14 14.15
C ALA A 27 3.38 12.73 13.13
N ALA A 28 4.67 12.76 13.46
CA ALA A 28 5.69 13.27 12.55
C ALA A 28 5.80 12.41 11.29
N ALA A 29 5.75 11.09 11.45
CA ALA A 29 5.81 10.17 10.32
C ALA A 29 4.58 10.31 9.42
N ARG A 30 3.40 10.54 10.01
CA ARG A 30 2.18 10.74 9.21
C ARG A 30 2.22 11.98 8.34
N GLN A 31 3.04 12.96 8.70
CA GLN A 31 3.21 14.19 7.93
C GLN A 31 4.33 14.08 6.91
N SER A 32 5.04 12.96 6.87
CA SER A 32 6.16 12.79 5.96
C SER A 32 5.69 12.53 4.53
N THR A 33 6.54 12.90 3.59
CA THR A 33 6.31 12.63 2.17
C THR A 33 6.23 11.11 1.93
N GLU A 34 7.06 10.34 2.62
CA GLU A 34 7.07 8.89 2.51
C GLU A 34 5.72 8.28 2.87
N TYR A 35 5.09 8.77 3.92
CA TYR A 35 3.78 8.28 4.32
C TYR A 35 2.74 8.58 3.24
N ARG A 36 2.75 9.79 2.69
CA ARG A 36 1.84 10.18 1.61
C ARG A 36 2.02 9.30 0.38
N GLU A 37 3.26 9.06 0.00
CA GLU A 37 3.58 8.21 -1.14
C GLU A 37 3.12 6.78 -0.91
N THR A 38 3.34 6.26 0.29
CA THR A 38 2.91 4.90 0.64
C THR A 38 1.39 4.77 0.56
N VAL A 39 0.66 5.71 1.12
CA VAL A 39 -0.81 5.70 1.10
C VAL A 39 -1.33 5.82 -0.34
N SER A 40 -0.73 6.70 -1.12
CA SER A 40 -1.09 6.89 -2.52
C SER A 40 -0.88 5.61 -3.34
N LEU A 41 0.26 4.97 -3.14
CA LEU A 41 0.59 3.72 -3.82
C LEU A 41 -0.36 2.60 -3.39
N LEU A 42 -0.70 2.53 -2.11
CA LEU A 42 -1.68 1.57 -1.60
C LEU A 42 -3.04 1.73 -2.29
N ALA A 43 -3.50 2.97 -2.41
CA ALA A 43 -4.78 3.24 -3.07
C ALA A 43 -4.74 2.80 -4.54
N ALA A 44 -3.64 3.07 -5.22
CA ALA A 44 -3.47 2.66 -6.61
C ALA A 44 -3.47 1.13 -6.76
N LEU A 45 -2.77 0.44 -5.86
CA LEU A 45 -2.72 -1.03 -5.90
C LEU A 45 -4.08 -1.66 -5.61
N ARG A 46 -4.83 -1.10 -4.68
CA ARG A 46 -6.20 -1.57 -4.39
C ARG A 46 -7.11 -1.39 -5.57
N THR A 47 -6.98 -0.27 -6.27
CA THR A 47 -7.75 -0.02 -7.49
C THR A 47 -7.40 -1.04 -8.57
N MET A 48 -6.11 -1.32 -8.75
CA MET A 48 -5.66 -2.33 -9.70
C MET A 48 -6.23 -3.71 -9.35
N LEU A 49 -6.18 -4.07 -8.08
CA LEU A 49 -6.69 -5.36 -7.63
C LEU A 49 -8.19 -5.49 -7.87
N ALA A 50 -8.94 -4.42 -7.69
CA ALA A 50 -10.38 -4.41 -7.92
C ALA A 50 -10.74 -4.65 -9.39
N LEU A 51 -9.82 -4.38 -10.32
CA LEU A 51 -10.02 -4.61 -11.75
C LEU A 51 -9.73 -6.04 -12.17
N TYR A 52 -9.17 -6.84 -11.31
CA TYR A 52 -8.96 -8.26 -11.54
C TYR A 52 -10.15 -9.07 -11.04
#